data_3af9c61cfc3149c41f033f77e41ce1d7
#
_entry.id   3af9c61cfc3149c41f033f77e41ce1d7
#
_cell.length_a   1.000
_cell.length_b   1.000
_cell.length_c   1.000
_cell.angle_alpha   90.00
_cell.angle_beta   90.00
_cell.angle_gamma   90.00
#
_symmetry.space_group_name_H-M   'P 1'
#
loop_
_entity.id
_entity.type
_entity.pdbx_description
1 polymer ?
#
loop_
_entity_poly.entity_id
_entity_poly.type
_entity_poly.pdbx_seq_one_letter_code
_entity_poly.pdbx_strand_id
1 'polypeptide(L)'
;QEELCGYMAGYAAVKLGYTKLGFLGGMAVPAVIRYGYGFVQGADVAAAELGINIDMKYAYGNQFYGDADITAVMDTWYAAGTEVVFACGGGIYTSAAEAAKKVGGKVIGVDTDQKGVIDGLYGEGMTITSAMKGLYPTTIDTLTDIIVKGNWDNYKGKIETLGLVSGDD
;
A
#
# COMPACT_ATOMS: atom_id res chain seq x y z
N GLN A 1 -6.50 -2.48 10.57
CA GLN A 1 -6.78 -1.04 10.22
C GLN A 1 -5.92 -0.63 9.02
N GLU A 2 -6.31 -1.11 7.85
CA GLU A 2 -5.58 -0.85 6.59
C GLU A 2 -5.54 0.66 6.27
N GLU A 3 -6.53 1.42 6.73
CA GLU A 3 -6.58 2.86 6.57
C GLU A 3 -5.38 3.57 7.21
N LEU A 4 -4.88 3.07 8.35
CA LEU A 4 -3.71 3.64 9.01
C LEU A 4 -2.42 3.39 8.21
N CYS A 5 -2.27 2.18 7.69
CA CYS A 5 -1.12 1.86 6.82
C CYS A 5 -1.15 2.67 5.53
N GLY A 6 -2.34 2.80 4.92
CA GLY A 6 -2.54 3.67 3.76
C GLY A 6 -2.19 5.12 4.06
N TYR A 7 -2.69 5.65 5.18
CA TYR A 7 -2.41 7.02 5.63
C TYR A 7 -0.91 7.28 5.77
N MET A 8 -0.20 6.38 6.45
CA MET A 8 1.25 6.53 6.61
C MET A 8 1.99 6.50 5.26
N ALA A 9 1.56 5.63 4.34
CA ALA A 9 2.18 5.56 3.02
C ALA A 9 1.97 6.85 2.21
N GLY A 10 0.76 7.42 2.23
CA GLY A 10 0.45 8.69 1.56
C GLY A 10 1.19 9.87 2.19
N TYR A 11 1.16 9.94 3.51
CA TYR A 11 1.89 10.97 4.27
C TYR A 11 3.40 10.92 3.98
N ALA A 12 3.99 9.72 4.04
CA ALA A 12 5.41 9.53 3.76
C ALA A 12 5.79 9.90 2.33
N ALA A 13 4.98 9.51 1.34
CA ALA A 13 5.23 9.84 -0.06
C ALA A 13 5.34 11.36 -0.27
N VAL A 14 4.41 12.14 0.29
CA VAL A 14 4.43 13.61 0.18
C VAL A 14 5.60 14.21 0.96
N LYS A 15 5.90 13.69 2.17
CA LYS A 15 7.07 14.16 2.94
C LYS A 15 8.41 13.85 2.27
N LEU A 16 8.47 12.82 1.43
CA LEU A 16 9.62 12.52 0.57
C LEU A 16 9.72 13.42 -0.66
N GLY A 17 8.75 14.31 -0.87
CA GLY A 17 8.75 15.29 -1.94
C GLY A 17 7.93 14.92 -3.18
N TYR A 18 7.23 13.79 -3.19
CA TYR A 18 6.35 13.41 -4.29
C TYR A 18 5.04 14.22 -4.22
N THR A 19 4.65 14.80 -5.36
CA THR A 19 3.46 15.64 -5.46
C THR A 19 2.42 15.11 -6.44
N LYS A 20 2.81 14.18 -7.31
CA LYS A 20 1.93 13.55 -8.31
C LYS A 20 1.82 12.07 -8.02
N LEU A 21 0.77 11.72 -7.30
CA LEU A 21 0.56 10.40 -6.73
C LEU A 21 -0.50 9.61 -7.50
N GLY A 22 -0.45 8.29 -7.40
CA GLY A 22 -1.48 7.39 -7.90
C GLY A 22 -1.80 6.31 -6.88
N PHE A 23 -3.07 5.91 -6.83
CA PHE A 23 -3.53 4.71 -6.14
C PHE A 23 -4.10 3.73 -7.16
N LEU A 24 -3.45 2.59 -7.30
CA LEU A 24 -3.92 1.46 -8.08
C LEU A 24 -4.38 0.37 -7.12
N GLY A 25 -5.68 0.31 -6.84
CA GLY A 25 -6.27 -0.78 -6.06
C GLY A 25 -6.46 -2.03 -6.90
N GLY A 26 -6.38 -3.20 -6.28
CA GLY A 26 -6.80 -4.44 -6.92
C GLY A 26 -8.31 -4.45 -7.15
N MET A 27 -9.05 -5.22 -6.38
CA MET A 27 -10.52 -5.17 -6.37
C MET A 27 -11.00 -4.17 -5.31
N ALA A 28 -12.17 -3.55 -5.53
CA ALA A 28 -12.80 -2.63 -4.57
C ALA A 28 -13.44 -3.37 -3.39
N VAL A 29 -12.65 -4.20 -2.70
CA VAL A 29 -13.04 -4.87 -1.45
C VAL A 29 -12.73 -4.00 -0.23
N PRO A 30 -13.37 -4.21 0.92
CA PRO A 30 -13.26 -3.32 2.08
C PRO A 30 -11.82 -3.00 2.50
N ALA A 31 -10.91 -3.97 2.50
CA ALA A 31 -9.52 -3.75 2.86
C ALA A 31 -8.80 -2.80 1.88
N VAL A 32 -8.96 -3.02 0.57
CA VAL A 32 -8.35 -2.18 -0.48
C VAL A 32 -8.92 -0.77 -0.46
N ILE A 33 -10.23 -0.64 -0.23
CA ILE A 33 -10.90 0.68 -0.09
C ILE A 33 -10.31 1.43 1.12
N ARG A 34 -10.14 0.76 2.27
CA ARG A 34 -9.53 1.38 3.46
C ARG A 34 -8.11 1.85 3.21
N TYR A 35 -7.26 1.04 2.57
CA TYR A 35 -5.91 1.46 2.18
C TYR A 35 -5.93 2.71 1.30
N GLY A 36 -6.76 2.72 0.26
CA GLY A 36 -6.83 3.85 -0.68
C GLY A 36 -7.37 5.11 -0.03
N TYR A 37 -8.40 4.99 0.80
CA TYR A 37 -8.96 6.11 1.56
C TYR A 37 -7.92 6.72 2.51
N GLY A 38 -7.22 5.87 3.28
CA GLY A 38 -6.14 6.33 4.14
C GLY A 38 -5.01 7.00 3.36
N PHE A 39 -4.61 6.41 2.22
CA PHE A 39 -3.55 6.95 1.37
C PHE A 39 -3.84 8.39 0.90
N VAL A 40 -5.04 8.64 0.42
CA VAL A 40 -5.46 9.98 0.00
C VAL A 40 -5.43 10.95 1.18
N GLN A 41 -6.00 10.57 2.33
CA GLN A 41 -6.03 11.43 3.51
C GLN A 41 -4.63 11.75 4.06
N GLY A 42 -3.75 10.76 4.12
CA GLY A 42 -2.37 10.97 4.57
C GLY A 42 -1.61 11.91 3.65
N ALA A 43 -1.79 11.76 2.35
CA ALA A 43 -1.20 12.65 1.36
C ALA A 43 -1.72 14.10 1.49
N ASP A 44 -3.05 14.27 1.66
CA ASP A 44 -3.67 15.59 1.83
C ASP A 44 -3.18 16.30 3.10
N VAL A 45 -3.07 15.57 4.22
CA VAL A 45 -2.56 16.15 5.48
C VAL A 45 -1.10 16.59 5.32
N ALA A 46 -0.25 15.76 4.74
CA ALA A 46 1.15 16.13 4.51
C ALA A 46 1.29 17.33 3.56
N ALA A 47 0.46 17.39 2.51
CA ALA A 47 0.44 18.51 1.58
C ALA A 47 0.00 19.80 2.27
N ALA A 48 -1.04 19.76 3.11
CA ALA A 48 -1.50 20.90 3.89
C ALA A 48 -0.42 21.42 4.86
N GLU A 49 0.28 20.52 5.56
CA GLU A 49 1.39 20.87 6.45
C GLU A 49 2.56 21.56 5.72
N LEU A 50 2.81 21.16 4.48
CA LEU A 50 3.89 21.72 3.66
C LEU A 50 3.45 22.94 2.85
N GLY A 51 2.16 23.26 2.82
CA GLY A 51 1.60 24.36 2.02
C GLY A 51 1.71 24.13 0.51
N ILE A 52 1.65 22.87 0.05
CA ILE A 52 1.78 22.49 -1.36
C ILE A 52 0.49 21.87 -1.88
N ASN A 53 0.35 21.82 -3.20
CA ASN A 53 -0.72 21.06 -3.86
C ASN A 53 -0.19 19.71 -4.34
N ILE A 54 -1.04 18.69 -4.29
CA ILE A 54 -0.78 17.36 -4.85
C ILE A 54 -1.79 17.03 -5.93
N ASP A 55 -1.40 16.18 -6.87
CA ASP A 55 -2.28 15.55 -7.87
C ASP A 55 -2.43 14.07 -7.52
N MET A 56 -3.68 13.58 -7.47
CA MET A 56 -3.99 12.21 -7.06
C MET A 56 -4.82 11.51 -8.14
N LYS A 57 -4.26 10.47 -8.75
CA LYS A 57 -5.00 9.56 -9.60
C LYS A 57 -5.45 8.34 -8.81
N TYR A 58 -6.64 7.82 -9.11
CA TYR A 58 -7.23 6.73 -8.36
C TYR A 58 -8.01 5.78 -9.26
N ALA A 59 -7.67 4.49 -9.27
CA ALA A 59 -8.37 3.47 -10.03
C ALA A 59 -8.27 2.09 -9.39
N TYR A 60 -9.14 1.18 -9.83
CA TYR A 60 -9.09 -0.24 -9.50
C TYR A 60 -8.84 -1.05 -10.76
N GLY A 61 -7.96 -2.06 -10.66
CA GLY A 61 -7.70 -3.01 -11.74
C GLY A 61 -8.71 -4.16 -11.82
N ASN A 62 -9.61 -4.28 -10.83
CA ASN A 62 -10.61 -5.33 -10.69
C ASN A 62 -10.04 -6.76 -10.56
N GLN A 63 -8.76 -6.88 -10.22
CA GLN A 63 -8.04 -8.14 -10.00
C GLN A 63 -6.80 -7.90 -9.12
N PHE A 64 -6.17 -8.97 -8.60
CA PHE A 64 -4.99 -8.86 -7.73
C PHE A 64 -3.67 -9.24 -8.42
N TYR A 65 -3.61 -9.12 -9.73
CA TYR A 65 -2.41 -9.33 -10.55
C TYR A 65 -2.37 -8.29 -11.67
N GLY A 66 -1.17 -8.07 -12.22
CA GLY A 66 -1.00 -7.16 -13.36
C GLY A 66 -1.31 -7.85 -14.69
N ASP A 67 -1.71 -7.05 -15.67
CA ASP A 67 -1.88 -7.46 -17.05
C ASP A 67 -1.60 -6.30 -18.01
N ALA A 68 -1.75 -6.56 -19.32
CA ALA A 68 -1.45 -5.57 -20.35
C ALA A 68 -2.39 -4.35 -20.29
N ASP A 69 -3.66 -4.54 -19.96
CA ASP A 69 -4.63 -3.44 -19.90
C ASP A 69 -4.35 -2.51 -18.71
N ILE A 70 -4.06 -3.09 -17.55
CA ILE A 70 -3.66 -2.31 -16.36
C ILE A 70 -2.32 -1.61 -16.61
N THR A 71 -1.37 -2.29 -17.24
CA THR A 71 -0.07 -1.69 -17.61
C THR A 71 -0.27 -0.51 -18.54
N ALA A 72 -1.14 -0.62 -19.55
CA ALA A 72 -1.45 0.48 -20.45
C ALA A 72 -2.04 1.70 -19.72
N VAL A 73 -2.91 1.49 -18.73
CA VAL A 73 -3.42 2.58 -17.88
C VAL A 73 -2.29 3.21 -17.07
N MET A 74 -1.43 2.39 -16.45
CA MET A 74 -0.28 2.90 -15.69
C MET A 74 0.71 3.66 -16.59
N ASP A 75 0.94 3.21 -17.81
CA ASP A 75 1.74 3.94 -18.81
C ASP A 75 1.19 5.36 -19.03
N THR A 76 -0.14 5.51 -19.16
CA THR A 76 -0.75 6.85 -19.30
C THR A 76 -0.55 7.72 -18.06
N TRP A 77 -0.59 7.14 -16.87
CA TRP A 77 -0.39 7.88 -15.64
C TRP A 77 1.04 8.41 -15.51
N TYR A 78 2.03 7.52 -15.67
CA TYR A 78 3.43 7.90 -15.57
C TYR A 78 3.84 8.82 -16.72
N ALA A 79 3.35 8.63 -17.93
CA ALA A 79 3.59 9.55 -19.05
C ALA A 79 3.00 10.94 -18.79
N ALA A 80 1.90 11.05 -18.07
CA ALA A 80 1.31 12.31 -17.63
C ALA A 80 2.02 12.93 -16.40
N GLY A 81 3.10 12.31 -15.91
CA GLY A 81 3.96 12.82 -14.85
C GLY A 81 3.65 12.30 -13.46
N THR A 82 2.82 11.24 -13.30
CA THR A 82 2.70 10.57 -11.99
C THR A 82 4.09 10.08 -11.57
N GLU A 83 4.47 10.37 -10.33
CA GLU A 83 5.81 10.10 -9.81
C GLU A 83 5.87 8.77 -9.05
N VAL A 84 4.81 8.48 -8.30
CA VAL A 84 4.71 7.25 -7.50
C VAL A 84 3.28 6.71 -7.51
N VAL A 85 3.13 5.39 -7.63
CA VAL A 85 1.85 4.68 -7.54
C VAL A 85 1.87 3.73 -6.36
N PHE A 86 0.89 3.84 -5.47
CA PHE A 86 0.61 2.81 -4.48
C PHE A 86 -0.16 1.66 -5.13
N ALA A 87 0.51 0.54 -5.34
CA ALA A 87 -0.05 -0.65 -5.96
C ALA A 87 -0.64 -1.59 -4.88
N CYS A 88 -1.89 -1.33 -4.51
CA CYS A 88 -2.58 -1.99 -3.40
C CYS A 88 -3.37 -3.21 -3.85
N GLY A 89 -2.69 -4.35 -4.00
CA GLY A 89 -3.38 -5.58 -4.35
C GLY A 89 -2.49 -6.72 -4.82
N GLY A 90 -1.88 -7.46 -3.90
CA GLY A 90 -1.12 -8.66 -4.21
C GLY A 90 -0.05 -8.45 -5.28
N GLY A 91 -0.25 -9.04 -6.44
CA GLY A 91 0.67 -8.96 -7.59
C GLY A 91 0.39 -7.81 -8.57
N ILE A 92 -0.58 -6.92 -8.30
CA ILE A 92 -0.92 -5.83 -9.24
C ILE A 92 0.23 -4.82 -9.43
N TYR A 93 1.20 -4.81 -8.49
CA TYR A 93 2.40 -4.00 -8.59
C TYR A 93 3.19 -4.26 -9.89
N THR A 94 3.06 -5.45 -10.49
CA THR A 94 3.79 -5.78 -11.73
C THR A 94 3.44 -4.81 -12.84
N SER A 95 2.17 -4.46 -13.02
CA SER A 95 1.75 -3.45 -14.01
C SER A 95 2.24 -2.04 -13.68
N ALA A 96 2.17 -1.64 -12.41
CA ALA A 96 2.65 -0.32 -11.99
C ALA A 96 4.18 -0.21 -12.15
N ALA A 97 4.93 -1.22 -11.72
CA ALA A 97 6.39 -1.24 -11.80
C ALA A 97 6.91 -1.32 -13.23
N GLU A 98 6.23 -2.09 -14.10
CA GLU A 98 6.57 -2.15 -15.53
C GLU A 98 6.43 -0.77 -16.19
N ALA A 99 5.34 -0.07 -15.92
CA ALA A 99 5.14 1.28 -16.45
C ALA A 99 6.12 2.29 -15.83
N ALA A 100 6.30 2.25 -14.50
CA ALA A 100 7.23 3.12 -13.79
C ALA A 100 8.67 3.02 -14.31
N LYS A 101 9.13 1.79 -14.61
CA LYS A 101 10.47 1.53 -15.12
C LYS A 101 10.80 2.30 -16.39
N LYS A 102 9.81 2.54 -17.25
CA LYS A 102 9.98 3.23 -18.53
C LYS A 102 10.37 4.71 -18.38
N VAL A 103 9.99 5.32 -17.27
CA VAL A 103 10.14 6.76 -17.01
C VAL A 103 10.90 7.11 -15.74
N GLY A 104 11.39 6.11 -15.00
CA GLY A 104 12.04 6.31 -13.71
C GLY A 104 11.08 6.61 -12.56
N GLY A 105 9.81 6.27 -12.70
CA GLY A 105 8.80 6.38 -11.65
C GLY A 105 9.02 5.41 -10.50
N LYS A 106 8.20 5.52 -9.47
CA LYS A 106 8.30 4.74 -8.22
C LYS A 106 7.00 4.01 -7.90
N VAL A 107 7.11 3.02 -7.02
CA VAL A 107 5.98 2.20 -6.54
C VAL A 107 6.00 2.12 -5.03
N ILE A 108 4.82 2.04 -4.43
CA ILE A 108 4.60 1.63 -3.03
C ILE A 108 3.98 0.24 -3.05
N GLY A 109 4.56 -0.69 -2.29
CA GLY A 109 4.07 -2.05 -2.11
C GLY A 109 2.99 -2.17 -1.03
N VAL A 110 2.45 -3.39 -0.83
CA VAL A 110 1.35 -3.64 0.10
C VAL A 110 1.50 -4.98 0.83
N ASP A 111 0.84 -5.09 1.98
CA ASP A 111 0.69 -6.26 2.84
C ASP A 111 1.99 -6.74 3.50
N THR A 112 3.01 -7.00 2.74
CA THR A 112 4.36 -7.37 3.18
C THR A 112 5.37 -6.40 2.60
N ASP A 113 6.62 -6.45 3.07
CA ASP A 113 7.69 -5.70 2.38
C ASP A 113 7.94 -6.30 1.00
N GLN A 114 7.45 -5.60 -0.02
CA GLN A 114 7.60 -6.00 -1.42
C GLN A 114 8.87 -5.43 -2.08
N LYS A 115 9.69 -4.64 -1.35
CA LYS A 115 10.90 -4.02 -1.91
C LYS A 115 11.81 -5.05 -2.58
N GLY A 116 12.10 -6.14 -1.89
CA GLY A 116 13.02 -7.16 -2.42
C GLY A 116 12.57 -7.76 -3.76
N VAL A 117 11.28 -8.03 -3.91
CA VAL A 117 10.75 -8.60 -5.15
C VAL A 117 10.58 -7.55 -6.25
N ILE A 118 10.10 -6.36 -5.91
CA ILE A 118 9.89 -5.29 -6.90
C ILE A 118 11.24 -4.77 -7.41
N ASP A 119 12.15 -4.40 -6.53
CA ASP A 119 13.46 -3.88 -6.90
C ASP A 119 14.29 -4.93 -7.67
N GLY A 120 14.19 -6.21 -7.27
CA GLY A 120 14.88 -7.30 -7.95
C GLY A 120 14.43 -7.52 -9.40
N LEU A 121 13.15 -7.27 -9.72
CA LEU A 121 12.60 -7.46 -11.06
C LEU A 121 12.66 -6.19 -11.93
N TYR A 122 12.47 -5.03 -11.33
CA TYR A 122 12.28 -3.79 -12.07
C TYR A 122 13.42 -2.77 -11.91
N GLY A 123 14.29 -2.95 -10.93
CA GLY A 123 15.48 -2.14 -10.70
C GLY A 123 15.55 -1.58 -9.29
N GLU A 124 16.76 -1.49 -8.77
CA GLU A 124 17.05 -0.98 -7.41
C GLU A 124 16.47 0.42 -7.21
N GLY A 125 15.80 0.63 -6.07
CA GLY A 125 15.17 1.90 -5.72
C GLY A 125 13.85 2.17 -6.44
N MET A 126 13.24 1.16 -7.09
CA MET A 126 11.88 1.25 -7.63
C MET A 126 10.86 1.44 -6.52
N THR A 127 11.03 0.73 -5.40
CA THR A 127 10.12 0.76 -4.26
C THR A 127 10.54 1.79 -3.24
N ILE A 128 9.68 2.75 -2.93
CA ILE A 128 9.96 3.75 -1.88
C ILE A 128 9.61 3.26 -0.48
N THR A 129 8.56 2.47 -0.35
CA THR A 129 8.11 1.81 0.88
C THR A 129 7.06 0.73 0.57
N SER A 130 6.62 0.01 1.60
CA SER A 130 5.47 -0.89 1.53
C SER A 130 4.52 -0.62 2.69
N ALA A 131 3.21 -0.49 2.41
CA ALA A 131 2.17 -0.36 3.43
C ALA A 131 1.84 -1.75 4.00
N MET A 132 2.56 -2.14 5.03
CA MET A 132 2.58 -3.50 5.56
C MET A 132 1.44 -3.77 6.54
N LYS A 133 1.00 -5.03 6.59
CA LYS A 133 0.20 -5.60 7.67
C LYS A 133 1.09 -6.40 8.61
N GLY A 134 0.89 -6.29 9.91
CA GLY A 134 1.57 -7.12 10.91
C GLY A 134 1.07 -8.57 10.92
N LEU A 135 1.16 -9.27 9.78
CA LEU A 135 0.63 -10.63 9.63
C LEU A 135 1.35 -11.65 10.51
N TYR A 136 2.68 -11.57 10.52
CA TYR A 136 3.52 -12.50 11.29
C TYR A 136 3.29 -12.36 12.80
N PRO A 137 3.49 -11.16 13.43
CA PRO A 137 3.28 -11.00 14.86
C PRO A 137 1.83 -11.33 15.25
N THR A 138 0.83 -10.84 14.54
CA THR A 138 -0.58 -11.15 14.83
C THR A 138 -0.85 -12.66 14.84
N THR A 139 -0.31 -13.39 13.86
CA THR A 139 -0.50 -14.84 13.78
C THR A 139 0.17 -15.56 14.95
N ILE A 140 1.43 -15.23 15.23
CA ILE A 140 2.20 -15.86 16.32
C ILE A 140 1.57 -15.57 17.68
N ASP A 141 1.22 -14.32 17.93
CA ASP A 141 0.64 -13.91 19.23
C ASP A 141 -0.72 -14.57 19.45
N THR A 142 -1.59 -14.55 18.45
CA THR A 142 -2.91 -15.17 18.55
C THR A 142 -2.81 -16.69 18.76
N LEU A 143 -1.99 -17.39 17.97
CA LEU A 143 -1.81 -18.83 18.13
C LEU A 143 -1.14 -19.18 19.46
N THR A 144 -0.19 -18.40 19.91
CA THR A 144 0.46 -18.60 21.22
C THR A 144 -0.55 -18.44 22.34
N ASP A 145 -1.36 -17.39 22.30
CA ASP A 145 -2.35 -17.15 23.33
C ASP A 145 -3.45 -18.24 23.34
N ILE A 146 -3.93 -18.64 22.19
CA ILE A 146 -4.98 -19.66 22.07
C ILE A 146 -4.45 -21.07 22.40
N ILE A 147 -3.34 -21.47 21.75
CA ILE A 147 -2.90 -22.88 21.79
C ILE A 147 -2.01 -23.13 23.02
N VAL A 148 -1.03 -22.26 23.26
CA VAL A 148 -0.07 -22.48 24.33
C VAL A 148 -0.64 -22.09 25.69
N LYS A 149 -1.34 -20.94 25.76
CA LYS A 149 -1.92 -20.44 27.01
C LYS A 149 -3.36 -20.88 27.25
N GLY A 150 -4.03 -21.50 26.27
CA GLY A 150 -5.38 -22.00 26.41
C GLY A 150 -6.50 -20.94 26.46
N ASN A 151 -6.22 -19.72 26.00
CA ASN A 151 -7.12 -18.56 26.15
C ASN A 151 -8.17 -18.44 25.03
N TRP A 152 -8.66 -19.54 24.47
CA TRP A 152 -9.67 -19.55 23.39
C TRP A 152 -10.91 -18.70 23.71
N ASP A 153 -11.36 -18.73 24.96
CA ASP A 153 -12.56 -17.99 25.39
C ASP A 153 -12.43 -16.47 25.21
N ASN A 154 -11.21 -15.94 25.17
CA ASN A 154 -10.97 -14.52 24.89
C ASN A 154 -11.24 -14.13 23.44
N TYR A 155 -11.19 -15.09 22.51
CA TYR A 155 -11.28 -14.87 21.07
C TYR A 155 -12.58 -15.37 20.43
N LYS A 156 -13.17 -16.43 20.96
CA LYS A 156 -14.36 -17.07 20.34
C LYS A 156 -15.50 -16.07 20.14
N GLY A 157 -16.01 -16.01 18.90
CA GLY A 157 -17.12 -15.13 18.54
C GLY A 157 -16.79 -13.64 18.50
N LYS A 158 -15.52 -13.25 18.61
CA LYS A 158 -15.10 -11.85 18.54
C LYS A 158 -14.47 -11.53 17.20
N ILE A 159 -14.62 -10.28 16.81
CA ILE A 159 -13.86 -9.65 15.71
C ILE A 159 -12.97 -8.59 16.35
N GLU A 160 -11.66 -8.73 16.19
CA GLU A 160 -10.69 -7.76 16.70
C GLU A 160 -10.23 -6.84 15.59
N THR A 161 -10.11 -5.56 15.91
CA THR A 161 -9.54 -4.56 15.02
C THR A 161 -8.16 -4.20 15.54
N LEU A 162 -7.13 -4.65 14.84
CA LEU A 162 -5.74 -4.41 15.22
C LEU A 162 -5.22 -3.17 14.50
N GLY A 163 -4.52 -2.32 15.22
CA GLY A 163 -3.91 -1.09 14.72
C GLY A 163 -2.39 -1.07 14.92
N LEU A 164 -1.79 0.08 14.64
CA LEU A 164 -0.35 0.30 14.73
C LEU A 164 0.24 0.28 16.13
N VAL A 165 -0.59 0.34 17.16
CA VAL A 165 -0.18 0.65 18.54
C VAL A 165 -0.18 -0.58 19.44
N SER A 166 -0.32 -1.77 18.91
CA SER A 166 -0.45 -2.98 19.71
C SER A 166 0.87 -3.73 19.92
N GLY A 167 2.01 -3.18 19.53
CA GLY A 167 3.28 -3.86 19.66
C GLY A 167 4.37 -2.98 20.27
N ASP A 168 5.13 -3.55 21.16
CA ASP A 168 6.43 -3.05 21.63
C ASP A 168 7.54 -3.42 20.62
N ASP A 169 7.26 -3.32 19.32
CA ASP A 169 8.18 -3.72 18.26
C ASP A 169 8.74 -2.50 17.49
#